data_4e00f77ff135e5e2ef07a2679789781f
#
_entry.id   4e00f77ff135e5e2ef07a2679789781f
#
_cell.length_a   1.000
_cell.length_b   1.000
_cell.length_c   1.000
_cell.angle_alpha   90.00
_cell.angle_beta   90.00
_cell.angle_gamma   90.00
#
_symmetry.space_group_name_H-M   'P 1'
#
loop_
_entity.id
_entity.type
_entity.pdbx_description
1 polymer ?
#
loop_
_entity_poly.entity_id
_entity_poly.type
_entity_poly.pdbx_seq_one_letter_code
_entity_poly.pdbx_strand_id
1 'polypeptide(L)'
;VVAYHDTKFRGIDPFDDVVPLMEALHDAGIIIGVITHGLTIKQAEKILRLGLVHLIDPAAIFISDQIGISKPNPKLYTTALKRMGLSPEEALYVGDNLEHDIAPAKSLGMHTAWSTRAAKPGQNTAIVADHTIADFRELAETLRTTYGLDLPKF
;
A
#
# COMPACT_ATOMS: atom_id res chain seq x y z
N VAL A 1 2.10 -1.13 -0.69
CA VAL A 1 1.51 -0.26 0.34
C VAL A 1 0.10 -0.70 0.62
N VAL A 2 -0.20 -1.11 1.84
CA VAL A 2 -1.56 -1.45 2.28
C VAL A 2 -2.15 -0.24 2.99
N ALA A 3 -3.07 0.48 2.35
CA ALA A 3 -3.86 1.50 3.02
C ALA A 3 -5.02 0.81 3.77
N TYR A 4 -5.04 0.89 5.08
CA TYR A 4 -6.09 0.33 5.92
C TYR A 4 -6.96 1.42 6.51
N HIS A 5 -8.28 1.35 6.31
CA HIS A 5 -9.26 2.27 6.90
C HIS A 5 -10.02 1.60 8.06
N ASP A 6 -9.92 2.28 9.17
CA ASP A 6 -10.80 2.38 10.35
C ASP A 6 -11.66 1.18 10.75
N THR A 7 -11.28 0.51 11.84
CA THR A 7 -12.18 -0.33 12.62
C THR A 7 -11.97 -0.13 14.12
N LYS A 8 -13.10 -0.13 14.84
CA LYS A 8 -13.16 0.07 16.29
C LYS A 8 -12.36 -0.99 17.06
N PHE A 9 -11.68 -0.56 18.07
CA PHE A 9 -10.87 -1.10 19.17
C PHE A 9 -10.94 -2.59 19.60
N ARG A 10 -11.40 -3.54 18.79
CA ARG A 10 -11.32 -4.98 19.11
C ARG A 10 -10.79 -5.74 17.90
N GLY A 11 -9.56 -6.29 18.05
CA GLY A 11 -8.99 -7.29 17.15
C GLY A 11 -8.97 -6.86 15.69
N ILE A 12 -7.95 -6.10 15.25
CA ILE A 12 -7.73 -5.87 13.82
C ILE A 12 -6.92 -7.05 13.33
N ASP A 13 -7.57 -7.94 12.58
CA ASP A 13 -6.89 -9.01 11.88
C ASP A 13 -6.71 -8.64 10.41
N PRO A 14 -5.57 -8.96 9.79
CA PRO A 14 -5.42 -8.82 8.35
C PRO A 14 -6.35 -9.81 7.62
N PHE A 15 -6.74 -9.48 6.40
CA PHE A 15 -7.42 -10.45 5.56
C PHE A 15 -6.51 -11.68 5.33
N ASP A 16 -7.10 -12.85 5.13
CA ASP A 16 -6.40 -14.14 5.03
C ASP A 16 -5.38 -14.25 3.89
N ASP A 17 -5.54 -13.42 2.86
CA ASP A 17 -4.66 -13.36 1.68
C ASP A 17 -3.52 -12.33 1.83
N VAL A 18 -3.51 -11.52 2.88
CA VAL A 18 -2.50 -10.45 3.08
C VAL A 18 -1.18 -11.03 3.56
N VAL A 19 -1.20 -11.80 4.62
CA VAL A 19 0.01 -12.35 5.25
C VAL A 19 0.80 -13.22 4.29
N PRO A 20 0.17 -14.19 3.57
CA PRO A 20 0.91 -15.03 2.62
C PRO A 20 1.60 -14.23 1.52
N LEU A 21 0.95 -13.21 0.97
CA LEU A 21 1.56 -12.38 -0.05
C LEU A 21 2.71 -11.52 0.51
N MET A 22 2.52 -10.92 1.68
CA MET A 22 3.57 -10.10 2.29
C MET A 22 4.80 -10.93 2.66
N GLU A 23 4.63 -12.14 3.17
CA GLU A 23 5.72 -13.08 3.43
C GLU A 23 6.46 -13.45 2.14
N ALA A 24 5.73 -13.78 1.08
CA ALA A 24 6.33 -14.12 -0.20
C ALA A 24 7.11 -12.94 -0.82
N LEU A 25 6.59 -11.72 -0.71
CA LEU A 25 7.29 -10.51 -1.17
C LEU A 25 8.56 -10.25 -0.35
N HIS A 26 8.48 -10.38 0.96
CA HIS A 26 9.62 -10.23 1.86
C HIS A 26 10.71 -11.26 1.53
N ASP A 27 10.35 -12.52 1.35
CA ASP A 27 11.27 -13.61 1.00
C ASP A 27 11.90 -13.41 -0.39
N ALA A 28 11.17 -12.79 -1.31
CA ALA A 28 11.67 -12.39 -2.64
C ALA A 28 12.57 -11.14 -2.61
N GLY A 29 12.81 -10.55 -1.44
CA GLY A 29 13.63 -9.35 -1.28
C GLY A 29 12.94 -8.05 -1.73
N ILE A 30 11.62 -8.05 -1.86
CA ILE A 30 10.83 -6.85 -2.20
C ILE A 30 10.62 -6.00 -0.95
N ILE A 31 10.94 -4.74 -1.04
CA ILE A 31 10.71 -3.79 0.06
C ILE A 31 9.21 -3.53 0.19
N ILE A 32 8.66 -3.79 1.37
CA ILE A 32 7.28 -3.50 1.68
C ILE A 32 7.23 -2.23 2.53
N GLY A 33 6.55 -1.20 2.03
CA GLY A 33 6.34 0.05 2.73
C GLY A 33 4.87 0.34 3.00
N VAL A 34 4.61 1.21 3.95
CA VAL A 34 3.26 1.67 4.32
C VAL A 34 3.20 3.19 4.34
N ILE A 35 2.25 3.75 3.60
CA ILE A 35 1.88 5.17 3.70
C ILE A 35 0.47 5.23 4.28
N THR A 36 0.31 5.86 5.43
CA THR A 36 -0.98 5.96 6.10
C THR A 36 -1.29 7.38 6.55
N HIS A 37 -2.58 7.72 6.56
CA HIS A 37 -3.08 9.02 7.01
C HIS A 37 -3.64 8.92 8.43
N GLY A 38 -3.34 9.91 9.27
CA GLY A 38 -3.89 10.06 10.61
C GLY A 38 -2.84 10.28 11.69
N LEU A 39 -3.27 10.24 12.94
CA LEU A 39 -2.42 10.48 14.11
C LEU A 39 -1.36 9.39 14.26
N THR A 40 -0.11 9.77 14.45
CA THR A 40 1.05 8.86 14.53
C THR A 40 0.84 7.70 15.48
N ILE A 41 0.38 7.97 16.72
CA ILE A 41 0.17 6.94 17.75
C ILE A 41 -0.88 5.91 17.30
N LYS A 42 -2.02 6.37 16.76
CA LYS A 42 -3.11 5.48 16.32
C LYS A 42 -2.70 4.61 15.14
N GLN A 43 -1.95 5.15 14.18
CA GLN A 43 -1.51 4.40 13.00
C GLN A 43 -0.41 3.41 13.35
N ALA A 44 0.55 3.79 14.18
CA ALA A 44 1.57 2.89 14.68
C ALA A 44 0.95 1.71 15.46
N GLU A 45 -0.04 1.98 16.32
CA GLU A 45 -0.76 0.93 17.04
C GLU A 45 -1.49 -0.05 16.10
N LYS A 46 -2.13 0.45 15.04
CA LYS A 46 -2.77 -0.39 14.03
C LYS A 46 -1.78 -1.31 13.34
N ILE A 47 -0.64 -0.79 12.90
CA ILE A 47 0.42 -1.58 12.25
C ILE A 47 0.94 -2.67 13.19
N LEU A 48 1.17 -2.34 14.47
CA LEU A 48 1.58 -3.31 15.47
C LEU A 48 0.53 -4.42 15.71
N ARG A 49 -0.73 -4.05 15.82
CA ARG A 49 -1.85 -4.99 16.04
C ARG A 49 -2.08 -5.95 14.88
N LEU A 50 -1.78 -5.53 13.65
CA LEU A 50 -1.85 -6.41 12.47
C LEU A 50 -0.78 -7.51 12.48
N GLY A 51 0.25 -7.41 13.36
CA GLY A 51 1.32 -8.40 13.42
C GLY A 51 2.22 -8.44 12.18
N LEU A 52 2.21 -7.40 11.36
CA LEU A 52 2.91 -7.35 10.07
C LEU A 52 4.23 -6.57 10.12
N VAL A 53 4.59 -6.02 11.28
CA VAL A 53 5.77 -5.16 11.44
C VAL A 53 7.06 -5.83 11.00
N HIS A 54 7.20 -7.12 11.24
CA HIS A 54 8.39 -7.90 10.86
C HIS A 54 8.55 -8.08 9.35
N LEU A 55 7.49 -7.85 8.57
CA LEU A 55 7.49 -7.93 7.10
C LEU A 55 7.67 -6.56 6.44
N ILE A 56 7.52 -5.47 7.19
CA ILE A 56 7.62 -4.10 6.70
C ILE A 56 8.98 -3.55 7.06
N ASP A 57 9.66 -2.93 6.10
CA ASP A 57 10.90 -2.22 6.39
C ASP A 57 10.62 -1.06 7.37
N PRO A 58 11.28 -1.00 8.55
CA PRO A 58 11.06 0.09 9.52
C PRO A 58 11.28 1.48 8.94
N ALA A 59 12.20 1.63 7.99
CA ALA A 59 12.47 2.87 7.28
C ALA A 59 11.39 3.22 6.23
N ALA A 60 10.50 2.29 5.91
CA ALA A 60 9.44 2.42 4.90
C ALA A 60 8.04 2.60 5.51
N ILE A 61 7.94 3.04 6.75
CA ILE A 61 6.67 3.39 7.41
C ILE A 61 6.53 4.91 7.41
N PHE A 62 5.52 5.41 6.69
CA PHE A 62 5.28 6.84 6.50
C PHE A 62 3.89 7.21 7.00
N ILE A 63 3.84 7.91 8.13
CA ILE A 63 2.60 8.39 8.74
C ILE A 63 2.49 9.89 8.48
N SER A 64 1.38 10.35 7.88
CA SER A 64 1.19 11.73 7.44
C SER A 64 1.38 12.75 8.54
N ASP A 65 0.91 12.46 9.75
CA ASP A 65 1.05 13.34 10.92
C ASP A 65 2.52 13.53 11.32
N GLN A 66 3.31 12.46 11.26
CA GLN A 66 4.74 12.48 11.57
C GLN A 66 5.56 13.26 10.53
N ILE A 67 5.15 13.21 9.27
CA ILE A 67 5.86 13.83 8.15
C ILE A 67 5.39 15.29 7.96
N GLY A 68 4.18 15.62 8.41
CA GLY A 68 3.55 16.93 8.18
C GLY A 68 3.00 17.11 6.77
N ILE A 69 2.88 16.04 5.99
CA ILE A 69 2.34 16.03 4.63
C ILE A 69 1.26 14.97 4.55
N SER A 70 0.07 15.33 4.06
CA SER A 70 -1.07 14.42 3.95
C SER A 70 -1.38 14.06 2.50
N LYS A 71 -2.00 12.90 2.30
CA LYS A 71 -2.66 12.55 1.03
C LYS A 71 -3.74 13.60 0.71
N PRO A 72 -3.94 13.99 -0.54
CA PRO A 72 -3.33 13.47 -1.77
C PRO A 72 -2.06 14.20 -2.24
N ASN A 73 -1.34 14.89 -1.37
CA ASN A 73 -0.16 15.66 -1.77
C ASN A 73 0.95 14.72 -2.31
N PRO A 74 1.38 14.87 -3.56
CA PRO A 74 2.42 14.02 -4.16
C PRO A 74 3.77 14.05 -3.41
N LYS A 75 4.05 15.11 -2.67
CA LYS A 75 5.27 15.21 -1.85
C LYS A 75 5.40 14.12 -0.80
N LEU A 76 4.28 13.58 -0.31
CA LEU A 76 4.30 12.46 0.61
C LEU A 76 4.92 11.21 -0.05
N TYR A 77 4.50 10.91 -1.25
CA TYR A 77 4.99 9.77 -2.05
C TYR A 77 6.45 9.98 -2.49
N THR A 78 6.78 11.18 -2.94
CA THR A 78 8.17 11.54 -3.30
C THR A 78 9.10 11.39 -2.09
N THR A 79 8.67 11.81 -0.91
CA THR A 79 9.42 11.66 0.34
C THR A 79 9.63 10.19 0.68
N ALA A 80 8.60 9.35 0.53
CA ALA A 80 8.68 7.92 0.76
C ALA A 80 9.68 7.25 -0.19
N LEU A 81 9.55 7.49 -1.50
CA LEU A 81 10.45 6.96 -2.51
C LEU A 81 11.90 7.36 -2.25
N LYS A 82 12.13 8.64 -1.95
CA LYS A 82 13.48 9.16 -1.66
C LYS A 82 14.11 8.49 -0.44
N ARG A 83 13.33 8.28 0.62
CA ARG A 83 13.83 7.59 1.83
C ARG A 83 14.11 6.11 1.60
N MET A 84 13.38 5.48 0.69
CA MET A 84 13.63 4.08 0.29
C MET A 84 14.72 3.95 -0.79
N GLY A 85 15.20 5.06 -1.36
CA GLY A 85 16.19 5.03 -2.44
C GLY A 85 15.64 4.49 -3.76
N LEU A 86 14.34 4.66 -4.02
CA LEU A 86 13.63 4.14 -5.19
C LEU A 86 13.26 5.28 -6.15
N SER A 87 13.29 4.98 -7.45
CA SER A 87 12.62 5.80 -8.47
C SER A 87 11.12 5.41 -8.56
N PRO A 88 10.24 6.31 -9.04
CA PRO A 88 8.82 6.02 -9.13
C PRO A 88 8.48 4.74 -9.90
N GLU A 89 9.15 4.50 -11.01
CA GLU A 89 8.94 3.34 -11.88
C GLU A 89 9.35 2.00 -11.26
N GLU A 90 10.09 2.03 -10.16
CA GLU A 90 10.45 0.83 -9.38
C GLU A 90 9.43 0.48 -8.30
N ALA A 91 8.37 1.29 -8.15
CA ALA A 91 7.42 1.16 -7.07
C ALA A 91 5.99 0.92 -7.60
N LEU A 92 5.29 -0.02 -6.96
CA LEU A 92 3.85 -0.23 -7.12
C LEU A 92 3.12 0.29 -5.87
N TYR A 93 2.20 1.21 -6.07
CA TYR A 93 1.33 1.71 -5.02
C TYR A 93 -0.02 1.00 -5.04
N VAL A 94 -0.41 0.42 -3.92
CA VAL A 94 -1.70 -0.24 -3.74
C VAL A 94 -2.55 0.60 -2.78
N GLY A 95 -3.74 0.99 -3.21
CA GLY A 95 -4.65 1.80 -2.38
C GLY A 95 -6.12 1.62 -2.77
N ASP A 96 -7.02 2.02 -1.89
CA ASP A 96 -8.47 1.89 -2.05
C ASP A 96 -9.16 3.19 -2.49
N ASN A 97 -8.43 4.30 -2.53
CA ASN A 97 -8.98 5.61 -2.87
C ASN A 97 -8.33 6.15 -4.15
N LEU A 98 -9.15 6.34 -5.20
CA LEU A 98 -8.68 6.82 -6.51
C LEU A 98 -8.05 8.22 -6.44
N GLU A 99 -8.65 9.14 -5.68
CA GLU A 99 -8.16 10.53 -5.60
C GLU A 99 -6.99 10.70 -4.64
N HIS A 100 -7.00 9.97 -3.51
CA HIS A 100 -6.02 10.14 -2.44
C HIS A 100 -4.83 9.19 -2.55
N ASP A 101 -4.99 8.05 -3.23
CA ASP A 101 -3.96 7.03 -3.37
C ASP A 101 -3.44 6.92 -4.80
N ILE A 102 -4.34 6.69 -5.74
CA ILE A 102 -3.97 6.33 -7.12
C ILE A 102 -3.50 7.55 -7.90
N ALA A 103 -4.27 8.64 -7.89
CA ALA A 103 -3.94 9.82 -8.67
C ALA A 103 -2.57 10.42 -8.32
N PRO A 104 -2.21 10.65 -7.04
CA PRO A 104 -0.92 11.21 -6.70
C PRO A 104 0.24 10.26 -7.01
N ALA A 105 0.11 8.96 -6.77
CA ALA A 105 1.13 7.97 -7.11
C ALA A 105 1.37 7.91 -8.62
N LYS A 106 0.30 7.85 -9.39
CA LYS A 106 0.36 7.82 -10.87
C LYS A 106 0.96 9.09 -11.45
N SER A 107 0.66 10.26 -10.89
CA SER A 107 1.22 11.53 -11.33
C SER A 107 2.74 11.60 -11.22
N LEU A 108 3.33 10.80 -10.36
CA LEU A 108 4.78 10.69 -10.17
C LEU A 108 5.44 9.63 -11.07
N GLY A 109 4.66 8.84 -11.78
CA GLY A 109 5.16 7.72 -12.60
C GLY A 109 5.29 6.39 -11.86
N MET A 110 4.70 6.26 -10.68
CA MET A 110 4.58 4.97 -9.99
C MET A 110 3.59 4.06 -10.72
N HIS A 111 3.80 2.76 -10.66
CA HIS A 111 2.76 1.79 -10.96
C HIS A 111 1.66 1.84 -9.90
N THR A 112 0.43 1.55 -10.29
CA THR A 112 -0.72 1.69 -9.40
C THR A 112 -1.67 0.49 -9.48
N ALA A 113 -2.15 0.04 -8.31
CA ALA A 113 -3.20 -0.96 -8.20
C ALA A 113 -4.32 -0.44 -7.29
N TRP A 114 -5.52 -0.32 -7.83
CA TRP A 114 -6.69 0.08 -7.07
C TRP A 114 -7.35 -1.14 -6.44
N SER A 115 -7.39 -1.19 -5.11
CA SER A 115 -8.06 -2.24 -4.35
C SER A 115 -9.52 -1.87 -4.14
N THR A 116 -10.42 -2.68 -4.70
CA THR A 116 -11.87 -2.46 -4.59
C THR A 116 -12.47 -3.02 -3.30
N ARG A 117 -11.76 -3.88 -2.57
CA ARG A 117 -12.24 -4.56 -1.36
C ARG A 117 -12.77 -3.60 -0.29
N ALA A 118 -12.08 -2.49 -0.05
CA ALA A 118 -12.46 -1.48 0.94
C ALA A 118 -12.81 -0.13 0.31
N ALA A 119 -12.92 -0.09 -1.01
CA ALA A 119 -13.20 1.13 -1.74
C ALA A 119 -14.59 1.67 -1.40
N LYS A 120 -14.66 2.95 -1.05
CA LYS A 120 -15.94 3.62 -0.80
C LYS A 120 -16.63 3.94 -2.13
N PRO A 121 -17.96 3.93 -2.18
CA PRO A 121 -18.70 4.34 -3.38
C PRO A 121 -18.51 5.84 -3.67
N GLY A 122 -18.81 6.24 -4.91
CA GLY A 122 -18.81 7.66 -5.31
C GLY A 122 -17.43 8.23 -5.65
N GLN A 123 -16.43 7.40 -5.87
CA GLN A 123 -15.10 7.85 -6.30
C GLN A 123 -15.09 8.29 -7.76
N ASN A 124 -14.15 9.16 -8.11
CA ASN A 124 -13.99 9.65 -9.46
C ASN A 124 -13.35 8.58 -10.38
N THR A 125 -14.19 7.86 -11.12
CA THR A 125 -13.78 6.80 -12.04
C THR A 125 -13.06 7.29 -13.31
N ALA A 126 -12.92 8.59 -13.51
CA ALA A 126 -12.03 9.13 -14.54
C ALA A 126 -10.54 8.92 -14.19
N ILE A 127 -10.24 8.68 -12.91
CA ILE A 127 -8.91 8.28 -12.45
C ILE A 127 -8.77 6.78 -12.67
N VAL A 128 -7.84 6.38 -13.54
CA VAL A 128 -7.63 4.98 -13.93
C VAL A 128 -6.30 4.49 -13.36
N ALA A 129 -6.35 3.48 -12.48
CA ALA A 129 -5.17 2.75 -12.04
C ALA A 129 -4.63 1.84 -13.16
N ASP A 130 -3.36 1.45 -13.08
CA ASP A 130 -2.78 0.49 -14.02
C ASP A 130 -3.42 -0.90 -13.85
N HIS A 131 -3.77 -1.24 -12.60
CA HIS A 131 -4.44 -2.48 -12.23
C HIS A 131 -5.62 -2.20 -11.31
N THR A 132 -6.66 -3.02 -11.40
CA THR A 132 -7.77 -3.06 -10.45
C THR A 132 -7.83 -4.46 -9.86
N ILE A 133 -7.83 -4.55 -8.55
CA ILE A 133 -7.78 -5.81 -7.82
C ILE A 133 -8.93 -5.89 -6.80
N ALA A 134 -9.58 -7.05 -6.70
CA ALA A 134 -10.58 -7.32 -5.68
C ALA A 134 -9.96 -7.82 -4.36
N ASP A 135 -8.83 -8.51 -4.45
CA ASP A 135 -8.11 -9.07 -3.30
C ASP A 135 -6.60 -9.19 -3.57
N PHE A 136 -5.85 -9.68 -2.60
CA PHE A 136 -4.40 -9.83 -2.72
C PHE A 136 -3.98 -11.09 -3.48
N ARG A 137 -4.87 -12.04 -3.74
CA ARG A 137 -4.61 -13.15 -4.65
C ARG A 137 -4.52 -12.62 -6.08
N GLU A 138 -5.42 -11.70 -6.47
CA GLU A 138 -5.34 -11.01 -7.76
C GLU A 138 -4.09 -10.12 -7.86
N LEU A 139 -3.69 -9.47 -6.75
CA LEU A 139 -2.43 -8.73 -6.72
C LEU A 139 -1.24 -9.66 -6.96
N ALA A 140 -1.18 -10.81 -6.29
CA ALA A 140 -0.12 -11.79 -6.48
C ALA A 140 -0.04 -12.30 -7.93
N GLU A 141 -1.19 -12.54 -8.56
CA GLU A 141 -1.25 -12.92 -9.97
C GLU A 141 -0.74 -11.80 -10.90
N THR A 142 -1.14 -10.56 -10.64
CA THR A 142 -0.64 -9.38 -11.37
C THR A 142 0.88 -9.25 -11.24
N LEU A 143 1.42 -9.43 -10.04
CA LEU A 143 2.86 -9.37 -9.78
C LEU A 143 3.64 -10.46 -10.53
N ARG A 144 3.09 -11.68 -10.62
CA ARG A 144 3.68 -12.77 -11.39
C ARG A 144 3.64 -12.51 -12.89
N THR A 145 2.47 -12.16 -13.42
CA THR A 145 2.22 -12.12 -14.87
C THR A 145 2.71 -10.84 -15.52
N THR A 146 2.55 -9.72 -14.85
CA THR A 146 2.92 -8.39 -15.41
C THR A 146 4.33 -7.99 -15.04
N TYR A 147 4.74 -8.26 -13.81
CA TYR A 147 6.05 -7.81 -13.31
C TYR A 147 7.08 -8.94 -13.21
N GLY A 148 6.71 -10.17 -13.55
CA GLY A 148 7.64 -11.31 -13.63
C GLY A 148 8.22 -11.76 -12.28
N LEU A 149 7.53 -11.46 -11.16
CA LEU A 149 7.97 -11.89 -9.84
C LEU A 149 7.72 -13.39 -9.65
N ASP A 150 8.72 -14.10 -9.16
CA ASP A 150 8.60 -15.51 -8.80
C ASP A 150 7.96 -15.62 -7.41
N LEU A 151 6.64 -15.66 -7.38
CA LEU A 151 5.84 -15.77 -6.17
C LEU A 151 5.04 -17.08 -6.17
N PRO A 152 4.85 -17.72 -5.01
CA PRO A 152 3.99 -18.89 -4.90
C PRO A 152 2.54 -18.57 -5.29
N LYS A 153 1.79 -19.60 -5.68
CA LYS A 153 0.35 -19.51 -5.86
C LYS A 153 -0.35 -19.65 -4.50
N PHE A 154 -1.31 -18.81 -4.25
CA PHE A 154 -2.09 -18.81 -3.02
C PHE A 154 -3.51 -19.31 -3.27
#